data_e59c97dea5123e029ce66c53b02eeb5e
#
_entry.id   e59c97dea5123e029ce66c53b02eeb5e
#
_cell.length_a   1.000
_cell.length_b   1.000
_cell.length_c   1.000
_cell.angle_alpha   90.00
_cell.angle_beta   90.00
_cell.angle_gamma   90.00
#
_symmetry.space_group_name_H-M   'P 1'
#
loop_
_entity.id
_entity.type
_entity.pdbx_description
1 polymer ?
#
loop_
_entity_poly.entity_id
_entity_poly.type
_entity_poly.pdbx_seq_one_letter_code
_entity_poly.pdbx_strand_id
1 'polypeptide(L)'
;MDCLNNAGRLTAADYQQATLYTTLSPCDMCSGAALLYGIPKIVVGENKTFSGPEAYLKSRGVQLELLHNLECQQLMESFIKNNPALWHEDIGKEMM
;
A
#
# COMPACT_ATOMS: atom_id res chain seq x y z
N MET A 1 -0.23 -3.55 6.14
CA MET A 1 -0.61 -3.58 7.57
C MET A 1 0.51 -4.05 8.50
N ASP A 2 1.38 -4.89 8.04
CA ASP A 2 2.48 -5.40 8.88
C ASP A 2 3.39 -4.27 9.38
N CYS A 3 3.72 -3.34 8.52
CA CYS A 3 4.52 -2.16 8.89
C CYS A 3 3.86 -1.37 10.02
N LEU A 4 2.57 -1.12 9.92
CA LEU A 4 1.83 -0.37 10.94
C LEU A 4 1.73 -1.14 12.26
N ASN A 5 1.55 -2.45 12.18
CA ASN A 5 1.55 -3.31 13.35
C ASN A 5 2.90 -3.30 14.06
N ASN A 6 3.99 -3.35 13.29
CA ASN A 6 5.34 -3.34 13.85
C ASN A 6 5.74 -1.99 14.44
N ALA A 7 5.22 -0.89 13.88
CA ALA A 7 5.49 0.45 14.42
C ALA A 7 4.87 0.63 15.81
N GLY A 8 3.85 -0.17 16.14
CA GLY A 8 3.14 -0.02 17.38
C GLY A 8 2.18 1.16 17.35
N ARG A 9 1.69 1.53 18.52
CA ARG A 9 0.72 2.61 18.62
C ARG A 9 1.41 3.95 18.83
N LEU A 10 1.58 4.70 17.74
CA LEU A 10 2.19 6.02 17.78
C LEU A 10 1.13 7.10 18.05
N THR A 11 1.59 8.31 18.39
CA THR A 11 0.68 9.43 18.57
C THR A 11 0.22 9.99 17.22
N ALA A 12 -0.90 10.72 17.21
CA ALA A 12 -1.39 11.39 16.01
C ALA A 12 -0.33 12.36 15.45
N ALA A 13 0.39 13.06 16.32
CA ALA A 13 1.46 13.98 15.91
C ALA A 13 2.58 13.26 15.17
N ASP A 14 2.96 12.06 15.63
CA ASP A 14 3.98 11.24 14.97
C ASP A 14 3.54 10.80 13.58
N TYR A 15 2.30 10.31 13.45
CA TYR A 15 1.76 9.87 12.16
C TYR A 15 1.66 11.03 11.15
N GLN A 16 1.31 12.22 11.61
CA GLN A 16 1.17 13.40 10.75
C GLN A 16 2.49 13.88 10.17
N GLN A 17 3.61 13.43 10.73
CA GLN A 17 4.95 13.73 10.23
C GLN A 17 5.59 12.54 9.51
N ALA A 18 4.88 11.42 9.40
CA ALA A 18 5.39 10.19 8.83
C ALA A 18 5.23 10.13 7.32
N THR A 19 6.06 9.31 6.69
CA THR A 19 5.91 8.91 5.30
C THR A 19 5.83 7.39 5.27
N LEU A 20 4.83 6.86 4.55
CA LEU A 20 4.69 5.42 4.36
C LEU A 20 5.32 5.02 3.03
N TYR A 21 6.28 4.11 3.07
CA TYR A 21 6.88 3.53 1.89
C TYR A 21 6.31 2.13 1.66
N THR A 22 5.87 1.86 0.46
CA THR A 22 5.30 0.55 0.12
C THR A 22 5.78 0.08 -1.25
N THR A 23 6.00 -1.23 -1.37
CA THR A 23 6.40 -1.85 -2.64
C THR A 23 5.30 -1.73 -3.68
N LEU A 24 4.05 -1.98 -3.26
CA LEU A 24 2.88 -2.03 -4.12
C LEU A 24 1.88 -0.95 -3.70
N SER A 25 1.08 -0.49 -4.66
CA SER A 25 -0.05 0.41 -4.38
C SER A 25 -0.90 -0.14 -3.23
N PRO A 26 -1.23 0.68 -2.20
CA PRO A 26 -1.95 0.19 -1.04
C PRO A 26 -3.39 -0.20 -1.39
N CYS A 27 -3.84 -1.33 -0.85
CA CYS A 27 -5.22 -1.76 -0.97
C CYS A 27 -6.16 -0.89 -0.12
N ASP A 28 -7.46 -1.17 -0.18
CA ASP A 28 -8.46 -0.42 0.57
C ASP A 28 -8.18 -0.42 2.07
N MET A 29 -7.75 -1.56 2.62
CA MET A 29 -7.47 -1.68 4.05
C MET A 29 -6.29 -0.83 4.47
N CYS A 30 -5.17 -0.89 3.75
CA CYS A 30 -3.98 -0.11 4.06
C CYS A 30 -4.21 1.37 3.80
N SER A 31 -4.95 1.71 2.75
CA SER A 31 -5.33 3.09 2.45
C SER A 31 -6.20 3.68 3.56
N GLY A 32 -7.19 2.90 4.04
CA GLY A 32 -8.04 3.31 5.14
C GLY A 32 -7.25 3.52 6.43
N ALA A 33 -6.30 2.64 6.72
CA ALA A 33 -5.44 2.79 7.90
C ALA A 33 -4.56 4.04 7.80
N ALA A 34 -3.97 4.31 6.63
CA ALA A 34 -3.15 5.49 6.41
C ALA A 34 -3.97 6.78 6.61
N LEU A 35 -5.21 6.80 6.11
CA LEU A 35 -6.12 7.93 6.29
C LEU A 35 -6.52 8.11 7.75
N LEU A 36 -6.84 7.01 8.43
CA LEU A 36 -7.24 7.04 9.84
C LEU A 36 -6.14 7.63 10.72
N TYR A 37 -4.89 7.20 10.47
CA TYR A 37 -3.74 7.66 11.25
C TYR A 37 -3.24 9.04 10.82
N GLY A 38 -3.72 9.56 9.71
CA GLY A 38 -3.33 10.89 9.24
C GLY A 38 -1.95 10.95 8.60
N ILE A 39 -1.49 9.85 8.02
CA ILE A 39 -0.20 9.82 7.31
C ILE A 39 -0.32 10.67 6.05
N PRO A 40 0.48 11.76 5.91
CA PRO A 40 0.28 12.72 4.83
C PRO A 40 0.89 12.33 3.50
N LYS A 41 1.83 11.39 3.49
CA LYS A 41 2.58 11.03 2.28
C LYS A 41 2.79 9.52 2.18
N ILE A 42 2.54 8.98 0.99
CA ILE A 42 2.79 7.57 0.66
C ILE A 42 3.67 7.52 -0.58
N VAL A 43 4.80 6.81 -0.47
CA VAL A 43 5.69 6.54 -1.61
C VAL A 43 5.44 5.11 -2.06
N VAL A 44 4.99 4.96 -3.30
CA VAL A 44 4.57 3.67 -3.88
C VAL A 44 5.63 3.19 -4.86
N GLY A 45 6.14 1.98 -4.65
CA GLY A 45 7.14 1.40 -5.52
C GLY A 45 6.61 1.14 -6.93
N GLU A 46 5.45 0.47 -7.03
CA GLU A 46 4.81 0.22 -8.32
C GLU A 46 3.29 0.07 -8.14
N ASN A 47 2.54 0.31 -9.19
CA ASN A 47 1.08 0.12 -9.22
C ASN A 47 0.60 -0.63 -10.46
N LYS A 48 1.53 -1.22 -11.22
CA LYS A 48 1.20 -1.95 -12.44
C LYS A 48 0.56 -3.30 -12.15
N THR A 49 1.09 -4.00 -11.14
CA THR A 49 0.58 -5.32 -10.74
C THR A 49 -0.79 -5.21 -10.08
N PHE A 50 -0.99 -4.17 -9.29
CA PHE A 50 -2.23 -3.87 -8.59
C PHE A 50 -2.29 -2.37 -8.32
N SER A 51 -3.44 -1.77 -8.57
CA SER A 51 -3.66 -0.36 -8.24
C SER A 51 -4.82 -0.26 -7.27
N GLY A 52 -4.55 0.27 -6.09
CA GLY A 52 -5.55 0.52 -5.05
C GLY A 52 -6.29 1.84 -5.28
N PRO A 53 -6.97 2.37 -4.25
CA PRO A 53 -7.80 3.58 -4.38
C PRO A 53 -6.95 4.86 -4.35
N GLU A 54 -6.00 5.00 -5.27
CA GLU A 54 -5.05 6.11 -5.33
C GLU A 54 -5.73 7.46 -5.53
N ALA A 55 -6.73 7.50 -6.41
CA ALA A 55 -7.49 8.73 -6.65
C ALA A 55 -8.21 9.19 -5.38
N TYR A 56 -8.76 8.25 -4.62
CA TYR A 56 -9.43 8.54 -3.35
C TYR A 56 -8.44 9.09 -2.32
N LEU A 57 -7.27 8.48 -2.21
CA LEU A 57 -6.23 8.97 -1.30
C LEU A 57 -5.85 10.42 -1.63
N LYS A 58 -5.65 10.72 -2.90
CA LYS A 58 -5.34 12.08 -3.35
C LYS A 58 -6.48 13.05 -3.02
N SER A 59 -7.74 12.61 -3.20
CA SER A 59 -8.91 13.44 -2.87
C SER A 59 -8.99 13.76 -1.38
N ARG A 60 -8.41 12.90 -0.53
CA ARG A 60 -8.37 13.09 0.91
C ARG A 60 -7.12 13.83 1.38
N GLY A 61 -6.32 14.37 0.45
CA GLY A 61 -5.16 15.19 0.77
C GLY A 61 -3.86 14.43 0.96
N VAL A 62 -3.83 13.12 0.68
CA VAL A 62 -2.60 12.33 0.78
C VAL A 62 -1.73 12.60 -0.45
N GLN A 63 -0.46 12.91 -0.23
CA GLN A 63 0.52 13.07 -1.29
C GLN A 63 1.03 11.68 -1.70
N LEU A 64 0.79 11.30 -2.95
CA LEU A 64 1.26 10.03 -3.52
C LEU A 64 2.43 10.27 -4.45
N GLU A 65 3.52 9.54 -4.23
CA GLU A 65 4.66 9.52 -5.12
C GLU A 65 4.84 8.11 -5.67
N LEU A 66 4.69 7.96 -6.99
CA LEU A 66 4.83 6.68 -7.67
C LEU A 66 6.21 6.60 -8.31
N LEU A 67 6.99 5.60 -7.94
CA LEU A 67 8.37 5.47 -8.39
C LEU A 67 8.52 4.70 -9.70
N HIS A 68 7.53 3.90 -10.10
CA HIS A 68 7.62 2.99 -11.24
C HIS A 68 8.86 2.09 -11.14
N ASN A 69 9.10 1.52 -9.95
CA ASN A 69 10.32 0.79 -9.66
C ASN A 69 10.25 -0.64 -10.20
N LEU A 70 11.20 -1.00 -11.06
CA LEU A 70 11.21 -2.32 -11.70
C LEU A 70 11.46 -3.45 -10.69
N GLU A 71 12.33 -3.25 -9.71
CA GLU A 71 12.56 -4.26 -8.66
C GLU A 71 11.31 -4.56 -7.86
N CYS A 72 10.56 -3.53 -7.49
CA CYS A 72 9.29 -3.70 -6.79
C CYS A 72 8.30 -4.49 -7.63
N GLN A 73 8.22 -4.18 -8.92
CA GLN A 73 7.36 -4.88 -9.87
C GLN A 73 7.74 -6.35 -9.98
N GLN A 74 9.03 -6.64 -10.10
CA GLN A 74 9.54 -8.01 -10.19
C GLN A 74 9.30 -8.81 -8.90
N LEU A 75 9.44 -8.18 -7.74
CA LEU A 75 9.12 -8.81 -6.46
C LEU A 75 7.66 -9.25 -6.40
N MET A 76 6.75 -8.38 -6.82
CA MET A 76 5.32 -8.70 -6.82
C MET A 76 4.97 -9.77 -7.84
N GLU A 77 5.53 -9.69 -9.05
CA GLU A 77 5.32 -10.72 -10.08
C GLU A 77 5.77 -12.09 -9.60
N SER A 78 6.93 -12.16 -8.96
CA SER A 78 7.48 -13.40 -8.43
C SER A 78 6.60 -13.96 -7.31
N PHE A 79 6.17 -13.12 -6.40
CA PHE A 79 5.28 -13.52 -5.31
C PHE A 79 3.96 -14.10 -5.83
N ILE A 80 3.33 -13.41 -6.77
CA ILE A 80 2.05 -13.82 -7.34
C ILE A 80 2.20 -15.14 -8.11
N LYS A 81 3.28 -15.28 -8.86
CA LYS A 81 3.57 -16.51 -9.62
C LYS A 81 3.71 -17.72 -8.69
N ASN A 82 4.36 -17.54 -7.54
CA ASN A 82 4.61 -18.61 -6.58
C ASN A 82 3.46 -18.85 -5.62
N ASN A 83 2.56 -17.87 -5.46
CA ASN A 83 1.47 -17.92 -4.48
C ASN A 83 0.15 -17.39 -5.08
N PRO A 84 -0.32 -17.94 -6.22
CA PRO A 84 -1.48 -17.34 -6.90
C PRO A 84 -2.77 -17.43 -6.07
N ALA A 85 -2.99 -18.51 -5.35
CA ALA A 85 -4.20 -18.67 -4.53
C ALA A 85 -4.21 -17.66 -3.38
N LEU A 86 -3.08 -17.52 -2.70
CA LEU A 86 -2.94 -16.55 -1.60
C LEU A 86 -3.16 -15.13 -2.08
N TRP A 87 -2.60 -14.78 -3.24
CA TRP A 87 -2.78 -13.45 -3.81
C TRP A 87 -4.25 -13.15 -4.10
N HIS A 88 -4.96 -14.08 -4.75
CA HIS A 88 -6.38 -13.88 -5.07
C HIS A 88 -7.24 -13.77 -3.81
N GLU A 89 -6.93 -14.54 -2.78
CA GLU A 89 -7.61 -14.43 -1.48
C GLU A 89 -7.39 -13.03 -0.87
N ASP A 90 -6.15 -12.54 -0.88
CA ASP A 90 -5.79 -11.26 -0.27
C ASP A 90 -6.48 -10.08 -0.95
N ILE A 91 -6.72 -10.14 -2.25
CA ILE A 91 -7.43 -9.08 -2.97
C ILE A 91 -8.93 -9.36 -3.13
N GLY A 92 -9.44 -10.40 -2.48
CA GLY A 92 -10.86 -10.72 -2.45
C GLY A 92 -11.41 -11.23 -3.78
N LYS A 93 -10.59 -11.90 -4.59
CA LYS A 93 -11.01 -12.47 -5.88
C LYS A 93 -10.88 -13.97 -5.88
N GLU A 94 -11.83 -14.64 -6.50
CA GLU A 94 -11.74 -16.08 -6.71
C GLU A 94 -10.74 -16.37 -7.83
N MET A 95 -9.95 -17.43 -7.64
CA MET A 95 -9.03 -17.93 -8.63
C MET A 95 -9.80 -18.80 -9.62
N MET A 96 -9.79 -18.41 -10.90
CA MET A 96 -10.43 -19.18 -11.97
C MET A 96 -9.42 -19.94 -12.82
#